data_6d1c5bfa5f2cbbeca917cd53e19f4bc0
#
_entry.id   6d1c5bfa5f2cbbeca917cd53e19f4bc0
#
_cell.length_a   1.000
_cell.length_b   1.000
_cell.length_c   1.000
_cell.angle_alpha   90.00
_cell.angle_beta   90.00
_cell.angle_gamma   90.00
#
_symmetry.space_group_name_H-M   'P 1'
#
loop_
_entity.id
_entity.type
_entity.pdbx_description
1 polymer ?
#
loop_
_entity_poly.entity_id
_entity_poly.type
_entity_poly.pdbx_seq_one_letter_code
_entity_poly.pdbx_strand_id
1 'polypeptide(L)'
;MSEKGNQAVKTVSFMMLITLFGKILGMVREQLLAANYGTDMQAAAFLLASRIPRTFFDVIFASAISASFIPVFVEYLQKKGRQEAFSLANRFITMISTVTLLMMLLGMAFAKPLTLLIAPGYDVETVTLCVGLLRMLFPTMLFTAVASSFVGILQ
;
A
#
# COMPACT_ATOMS: atom_id res chain seq x y z
N MET A 1 31.81 -1.29 22.31
CA MET A 1 31.32 -0.80 21.00
C MET A 1 31.04 -1.94 20.01
N SER A 2 31.57 -3.14 20.18
CA SER A 2 31.42 -4.30 19.26
C SER A 2 30.02 -4.95 19.28
N GLU A 3 29.35 -5.00 20.42
CA GLU A 3 28.10 -5.76 20.58
C GLU A 3 26.87 -5.10 19.90
N LYS A 4 26.77 -3.77 19.97
CA LYS A 4 25.73 -3.00 19.28
C LYS A 4 25.88 -3.06 17.75
N GLY A 5 27.11 -3.07 17.25
CA GLY A 5 27.38 -3.26 15.82
C GLY A 5 26.93 -4.63 15.31
N ASN A 6 27.18 -5.68 16.09
CA ASN A 6 26.84 -7.05 15.74
C ASN A 6 25.29 -7.29 15.75
N GLN A 7 24.57 -6.64 16.68
CA GLN A 7 23.11 -6.67 16.69
C GLN A 7 22.49 -5.92 15.51
N ALA A 8 23.04 -4.75 15.16
CA ALA A 8 22.58 -3.98 14.00
C ALA A 8 22.77 -4.78 12.70
N VAL A 9 23.95 -5.41 12.52
CA VAL A 9 24.22 -6.26 11.35
C VAL A 9 23.25 -7.44 11.27
N LYS A 10 22.98 -8.13 12.38
CA LYS A 10 22.02 -9.24 12.43
C LYS A 10 20.61 -8.79 12.04
N THR A 11 20.15 -7.64 12.57
CA THR A 11 18.83 -7.08 12.27
C THR A 11 18.70 -6.72 10.80
N VAL A 12 19.71 -6.04 10.24
CA VAL A 12 19.72 -5.66 8.82
C VAL A 12 19.76 -6.90 7.92
N SER A 13 20.60 -7.89 8.24
CA SER A 13 20.67 -9.14 7.48
C SER A 13 19.33 -9.89 7.52
N PHE A 14 18.67 -9.93 8.66
CA PHE A 14 17.36 -10.56 8.81
C PHE A 14 16.28 -9.82 7.98
N MET A 15 16.26 -8.50 7.99
CA MET A 15 15.37 -7.69 7.16
C MET A 15 15.63 -7.91 5.67
N MET A 16 16.90 -8.00 5.25
CA MET A 16 17.27 -8.30 3.86
C MET A 16 16.76 -9.67 3.42
N LEU A 17 16.93 -10.70 4.26
CA LEU A 17 16.42 -12.04 3.98
C LEU A 17 14.91 -12.09 3.83
N ILE A 18 14.17 -11.44 4.75
CA ILE A 18 12.70 -11.36 4.67
C ILE A 18 12.27 -10.64 3.38
N THR A 19 12.93 -9.54 3.05
CA THR A 19 12.62 -8.77 1.83
C THR A 19 12.91 -9.59 0.58
N LEU A 20 14.03 -10.32 0.54
CA LEU A 20 14.37 -11.20 -0.57
C LEU A 20 13.35 -12.33 -0.71
N PHE A 21 12.97 -12.96 0.40
CA PHE A 21 11.97 -14.01 0.42
C PHE A 21 10.61 -13.50 -0.08
N GLY A 22 10.20 -12.31 0.36
CA GLY A 22 8.97 -11.65 -0.12
C GLY A 22 9.00 -11.38 -1.64
N LYS A 23 10.16 -10.96 -2.19
CA LYS A 23 10.32 -10.77 -3.64
C LYS A 23 10.26 -12.08 -4.42
N ILE A 24 10.86 -13.15 -3.89
CA ILE A 24 10.80 -14.49 -4.51
C ILE A 24 9.35 -14.98 -4.53
N LEU A 25 8.63 -14.87 -3.41
CA LEU A 25 7.20 -15.23 -3.35
C LEU A 25 6.35 -14.41 -4.31
N GLY A 26 6.64 -13.11 -4.45
CA GLY A 26 5.99 -12.24 -5.43
C GLY A 26 6.22 -12.72 -6.86
N MET A 27 7.45 -13.10 -7.20
CA MET A 27 7.81 -13.62 -8.51
C MET A 27 7.15 -14.99 -8.80
N VAL A 28 7.11 -15.88 -7.81
CA VAL A 28 6.41 -17.17 -7.92
C VAL A 28 4.91 -16.95 -8.14
N ARG A 29 4.29 -16.01 -7.41
CA ARG A 29 2.89 -15.62 -7.62
C ARG A 29 2.64 -15.13 -9.05
N GLU A 30 3.50 -14.27 -9.59
CA GLU A 30 3.35 -13.78 -10.98
C GLU A 30 3.52 -14.90 -12.00
N GLN A 31 4.46 -15.81 -11.79
CA GLN A 31 4.65 -16.97 -12.66
C GLN A 31 3.45 -17.93 -12.61
N LEU A 32 2.89 -18.19 -11.42
CA LEU A 32 1.69 -19.01 -11.27
C LEU A 32 0.47 -18.37 -11.93
N LEU A 33 0.32 -17.05 -11.82
CA LEU A 33 -0.74 -16.32 -12.53
C LEU A 33 -0.57 -16.43 -14.04
N ALA A 34 0.64 -16.22 -14.55
CA ALA A 34 0.94 -16.34 -15.97
C ALA A 34 0.75 -17.78 -16.49
N ALA A 35 1.13 -18.80 -15.70
CA ALA A 35 1.00 -20.20 -16.09
C ALA A 35 -0.46 -20.69 -16.12
N ASN A 36 -1.32 -20.21 -15.21
CA ASN A 36 -2.71 -20.65 -15.10
C ASN A 36 -3.68 -19.82 -15.95
N TYR A 37 -3.40 -18.55 -16.11
CA TYR A 37 -4.29 -17.61 -16.83
C TYR A 37 -3.66 -17.07 -18.12
N GLY A 38 -2.39 -17.37 -18.39
CA GLY A 38 -1.69 -16.97 -19.61
C GLY A 38 -1.67 -15.46 -19.81
N THR A 39 -1.85 -15.05 -21.06
CA THR A 39 -2.06 -13.64 -21.47
C THR A 39 -3.55 -13.31 -21.64
N ASP A 40 -4.42 -14.11 -21.04
CA ASP A 40 -5.86 -13.96 -21.18
C ASP A 40 -6.38 -12.65 -20.58
N MET A 41 -7.52 -12.23 -21.08
CA MET A 41 -8.31 -11.08 -20.66
C MET A 41 -8.46 -11.00 -19.12
N GLN A 42 -8.65 -12.14 -18.46
CA GLN A 42 -8.81 -12.22 -17.00
C GLN A 42 -7.55 -11.83 -16.25
N ALA A 43 -6.38 -12.27 -16.72
CA ALA A 43 -5.08 -11.90 -16.13
C ALA A 43 -4.81 -10.41 -16.30
N ALA A 44 -5.06 -9.86 -17.49
CA ALA A 44 -4.90 -8.44 -17.77
C ALA A 44 -5.83 -7.58 -16.90
N ALA A 45 -7.10 -7.95 -16.76
CA ALA A 45 -8.08 -7.28 -15.92
C ALA A 45 -7.67 -7.30 -14.44
N PHE A 46 -7.18 -8.44 -13.93
CA PHE A 46 -6.71 -8.57 -12.56
C PHE A 46 -5.45 -7.72 -12.28
N LEU A 47 -4.47 -7.74 -13.19
CA LEU A 47 -3.25 -6.95 -13.05
C LEU A 47 -3.56 -5.44 -13.04
N LEU A 48 -4.44 -4.99 -13.93
CA LEU A 48 -4.88 -3.60 -13.98
C LEU A 48 -5.62 -3.22 -12.69
N ALA A 49 -6.61 -4.02 -12.28
CA ALA A 49 -7.40 -3.78 -11.09
C ALA A 49 -6.56 -3.75 -9.80
N SER A 50 -5.50 -4.55 -9.72
CA SER A 50 -4.61 -4.58 -8.56
C SER A 50 -3.64 -3.39 -8.51
N ARG A 51 -3.25 -2.85 -9.67
CA ARG A 51 -2.33 -1.70 -9.75
C ARG A 51 -2.98 -0.38 -9.40
N ILE A 52 -4.22 -0.17 -9.78
CA ILE A 52 -4.93 1.10 -9.59
C ILE A 52 -4.98 1.52 -8.11
N PRO A 53 -5.54 0.75 -7.16
CA PRO A 53 -5.60 1.14 -5.76
C PRO A 53 -4.23 1.36 -5.15
N ARG A 54 -3.26 0.53 -5.52
CA ARG A 54 -1.88 0.63 -5.03
C ARG A 54 -1.21 1.91 -5.49
N THR A 55 -1.33 2.26 -6.77
CA THR A 55 -0.74 3.49 -7.31
C THR A 55 -1.36 4.73 -6.66
N PHE A 56 -2.68 4.75 -6.46
CA PHE A 56 -3.35 5.83 -5.75
C PHE A 56 -2.82 5.96 -4.31
N PHE A 57 -2.66 4.84 -3.61
CA PHE A 57 -2.10 4.85 -2.26
C PHE A 57 -0.66 5.37 -2.25
N ASP A 58 0.21 4.85 -3.10
CA ASP A 58 1.63 5.20 -3.13
C ASP A 58 1.84 6.69 -3.46
N VAL A 59 1.09 7.23 -4.41
CA VAL A 59 1.22 8.65 -4.81
C VAL A 59 0.70 9.60 -3.74
N ILE A 60 -0.44 9.30 -3.10
CA ILE A 60 -1.11 10.24 -2.20
C ILE A 60 -0.62 10.08 -0.77
N PHE A 61 -0.50 8.85 -0.27
CA PHE A 61 -0.31 8.59 1.15
C PHE A 61 1.13 8.22 1.55
N ALA A 62 1.84 7.43 0.75
CA ALA A 62 3.18 6.97 1.12
C ALA A 62 4.15 8.13 1.25
N SER A 63 4.07 9.12 0.35
CA SER A 63 4.89 10.34 0.41
C SER A 63 4.52 11.23 1.61
N ALA A 64 3.22 11.39 1.90
CA ALA A 64 2.76 12.20 3.03
C ALA A 64 3.18 11.59 4.37
N ILE A 65 3.11 10.28 4.52
CA ILE A 65 3.56 9.57 5.73
C ILE A 65 5.06 9.78 5.93
N SER A 66 5.86 9.47 4.91
CA SER A 66 7.33 9.50 5.02
C SER A 66 7.89 10.91 5.14
N ALA A 67 7.38 11.87 4.35
CA ALA A 67 7.95 13.22 4.31
C ALA A 67 7.43 14.16 5.41
N SER A 68 6.20 13.97 5.87
CA SER A 68 5.57 14.90 6.80
C SER A 68 5.36 14.31 8.20
N PHE A 69 4.80 13.10 8.28
CA PHE A 69 4.43 12.55 9.58
C PHE A 69 5.64 12.09 10.40
N ILE A 70 6.56 11.34 9.81
CA ILE A 70 7.69 10.76 10.53
C ILE A 70 8.56 11.85 11.21
N PRO A 71 9.02 12.91 10.52
CA PRO A 71 9.83 13.95 11.17
C PRO A 71 9.08 14.70 12.26
N VAL A 72 7.80 15.00 12.07
CA VAL A 72 6.99 15.67 13.08
C VAL A 72 6.77 14.78 14.32
N PHE A 73 6.53 13.50 14.11
CA PHE A 73 6.38 12.53 15.20
C PHE A 73 7.65 12.42 16.04
N VAL A 74 8.83 12.33 15.40
CA VAL A 74 10.11 12.28 16.08
C VAL A 74 10.38 13.58 16.86
N GLU A 75 10.05 14.74 16.27
CA GLU A 75 10.19 16.03 16.96
C GLU A 75 9.30 16.11 18.22
N TYR A 76 8.04 15.66 18.12
CA TYR A 76 7.13 15.61 19.26
C TYR A 76 7.62 14.67 20.35
N LEU A 77 8.15 13.51 19.95
CA LEU A 77 8.71 12.52 20.87
C LEU A 77 9.89 13.09 21.68
N GLN A 78 10.74 13.91 21.04
CA GLN A 78 11.90 14.53 21.67
C GLN A 78 11.55 15.76 22.52
N LYS A 79 10.63 16.62 22.05
CA LYS A 79 10.34 17.92 22.69
C LYS A 79 9.18 17.88 23.69
N LYS A 80 8.15 17.08 23.41
CA LYS A 80 6.90 17.06 24.20
C LYS A 80 6.66 15.77 24.96
N GLY A 81 7.49 14.78 24.72
CA GLY A 81 7.41 13.49 25.40
C GLY A 81 6.45 12.50 24.72
N ARG A 82 6.47 11.28 25.27
CA ARG A 82 5.85 10.12 24.66
C ARG A 82 4.32 10.24 24.54
N GLN A 83 3.67 10.79 25.54
CA GLN A 83 2.19 10.89 25.58
C GLN A 83 1.65 11.80 24.49
N GLU A 84 2.28 12.96 24.30
CA GLU A 84 1.90 13.92 23.25
C GLU A 84 2.19 13.37 21.84
N ALA A 85 3.32 12.67 21.66
CA ALA A 85 3.67 12.05 20.39
C ALA A 85 2.64 10.97 19.98
N PHE A 86 2.20 10.11 20.92
CA PHE A 86 1.18 9.09 20.63
C PHE A 86 -0.22 9.71 20.40
N SER A 87 -0.53 10.82 21.07
CA SER A 87 -1.76 11.58 20.80
C SER A 87 -1.77 12.12 19.36
N LEU A 88 -0.64 12.68 18.91
CA LEU A 88 -0.46 13.10 17.52
C LEU A 88 -0.61 11.94 16.55
N ALA A 89 0.03 10.79 16.85
CA ALA A 89 -0.07 9.58 16.02
C ALA A 89 -1.51 9.09 15.87
N ASN A 90 -2.28 9.04 16.95
CA ASN A 90 -3.69 8.65 16.91
C ASN A 90 -4.53 9.58 16.03
N ARG A 91 -4.34 10.89 16.16
CA ARG A 91 -5.03 11.87 15.30
C ARG A 91 -4.66 11.69 13.83
N PHE A 92 -3.38 11.47 13.56
CA PHE A 92 -2.89 11.23 12.21
C PHE A 92 -3.46 9.95 11.59
N ILE A 93 -3.45 8.82 12.33
CA ILE A 93 -4.03 7.55 11.88
C ILE A 93 -5.53 7.72 11.59
N THR A 94 -6.26 8.40 12.48
CA THR A 94 -7.69 8.65 12.28
C THR A 94 -7.94 9.49 11.02
N MET A 95 -7.16 10.56 10.82
CA MET A 95 -7.26 11.42 9.65
C MET A 95 -6.96 10.65 8.36
N ILE A 96 -5.85 9.91 8.30
CA ILE A 96 -5.48 9.11 7.14
C ILE A 96 -6.53 8.02 6.86
N SER A 97 -7.00 7.33 7.90
CA SER A 97 -8.03 6.30 7.74
C SER A 97 -9.32 6.89 7.19
N THR A 98 -9.73 8.06 7.66
CA THR A 98 -10.93 8.76 7.16
C THR A 98 -10.77 9.18 5.70
N VAL A 99 -9.65 9.80 5.35
CA VAL A 99 -9.37 10.22 3.97
C VAL A 99 -9.27 9.02 3.04
N THR A 100 -8.59 7.94 3.47
CA THR A 100 -8.48 6.72 2.68
C THR A 100 -9.83 6.02 2.51
N LEU A 101 -10.69 6.05 3.54
CA LEU A 101 -12.06 5.52 3.46
C LEU A 101 -12.88 6.29 2.43
N LEU A 102 -12.81 7.61 2.43
CA LEU A 102 -13.47 8.44 1.43
C LEU A 102 -12.96 8.15 0.02
N MET A 103 -11.64 8.06 -0.15
CA MET A 103 -11.01 7.71 -1.42
C MET A 103 -11.39 6.31 -1.89
N MET A 104 -11.49 5.35 -0.97
CA MET A 104 -11.97 4.00 -1.27
C MET A 104 -13.41 4.03 -1.80
N LEU A 105 -14.32 4.73 -1.12
CA LEU A 105 -15.72 4.84 -1.54
C LEU A 105 -15.86 5.55 -2.90
N LEU A 106 -15.12 6.65 -3.11
CA LEU A 106 -15.07 7.34 -4.39
C LEU A 106 -14.50 6.44 -5.49
N GLY A 107 -13.40 5.74 -5.22
CA GLY A 107 -12.79 4.81 -6.16
C GLY A 107 -13.73 3.67 -6.56
N MET A 108 -14.48 3.12 -5.60
CA MET A 108 -15.51 2.10 -5.89
C MET A 108 -16.67 2.65 -6.71
N ALA A 109 -17.12 3.88 -6.45
CA ALA A 109 -18.18 4.55 -7.20
C ALA A 109 -17.72 4.88 -8.64
N PHE A 110 -16.50 5.38 -8.78
CA PHE A 110 -15.92 5.77 -10.06
C PHE A 110 -15.07 4.67 -10.71
N ALA A 111 -15.20 3.41 -10.29
CA ALA A 111 -14.42 2.29 -10.82
C ALA A 111 -14.54 2.15 -12.34
N LYS A 112 -15.74 2.32 -12.91
CA LYS A 112 -15.98 2.22 -14.36
C LYS A 112 -15.27 3.33 -15.16
N PRO A 113 -15.47 4.61 -14.89
CA PRO A 113 -14.74 5.67 -15.60
C PRO A 113 -13.23 5.61 -15.39
N LEU A 114 -12.74 5.19 -14.22
CA LEU A 114 -11.33 4.96 -13.95
C LEU A 114 -10.75 3.88 -14.86
N THR A 115 -11.43 2.75 -15.01
CA THR A 115 -11.00 1.66 -15.90
C THR A 115 -10.94 2.12 -17.35
N LEU A 116 -11.96 2.84 -17.82
CA LEU A 116 -12.00 3.35 -19.19
C LEU A 116 -10.93 4.40 -19.48
N LEU A 117 -10.57 5.20 -18.50
CA LEU A 117 -9.53 6.22 -18.63
C LEU A 117 -8.12 5.59 -18.72
N ILE A 118 -7.88 4.52 -17.96
CA ILE A 118 -6.54 3.89 -17.86
C ILE A 118 -6.34 2.85 -18.97
N ALA A 119 -7.41 2.21 -19.41
CA ALA A 119 -7.38 1.16 -20.43
C ALA A 119 -8.45 1.39 -21.52
N PRO A 120 -8.31 2.42 -22.36
CA PRO A 120 -9.33 2.81 -23.33
C PRO A 120 -9.51 1.82 -24.51
N GLY A 121 -8.67 0.79 -24.61
CA GLY A 121 -8.72 -0.21 -25.70
C GLY A 121 -9.25 -1.59 -25.27
N TYR A 122 -9.77 -1.73 -24.07
CA TYR A 122 -10.28 -3.02 -23.60
C TYR A 122 -11.73 -3.24 -24.01
N ASP A 123 -12.06 -4.51 -24.34
CA ASP A 123 -13.42 -4.95 -24.63
C ASP A 123 -14.35 -4.73 -23.43
N VAL A 124 -15.65 -4.60 -23.72
CA VAL A 124 -16.70 -4.37 -22.70
C VAL A 124 -16.68 -5.45 -21.61
N GLU A 125 -16.37 -6.68 -21.98
CA GLU A 125 -16.30 -7.82 -21.07
C GLU A 125 -15.12 -7.67 -20.12
N THR A 126 -13.93 -7.33 -20.63
CA THR A 126 -12.71 -7.05 -19.81
C THR A 126 -12.93 -5.88 -18.88
N VAL A 127 -13.56 -4.81 -19.35
CA VAL A 127 -13.88 -3.64 -18.53
C VAL A 127 -14.82 -4.02 -17.39
N THR A 128 -15.84 -4.85 -17.64
CA THR A 128 -16.78 -5.29 -16.61
C THR A 128 -16.11 -6.13 -15.53
N LEU A 129 -15.27 -7.07 -15.95
CA LEU A 129 -14.42 -7.87 -15.04
C LEU A 129 -13.49 -6.99 -14.21
N CYS A 130 -12.80 -6.06 -14.86
CA CYS A 130 -11.88 -5.13 -14.20
C CYS A 130 -12.59 -4.27 -13.15
N VAL A 131 -13.77 -3.74 -13.47
CA VAL A 131 -14.58 -2.94 -12.53
C VAL A 131 -15.00 -3.76 -11.31
N GLY A 132 -15.42 -5.03 -11.51
CA GLY A 132 -15.76 -5.93 -10.42
C GLY A 132 -14.57 -6.20 -9.49
N LEU A 133 -13.43 -6.56 -10.07
CA LEU A 133 -12.17 -6.79 -9.35
C LEU A 133 -11.67 -5.52 -8.66
N LEU A 134 -11.76 -4.38 -9.31
CA LEU A 134 -11.34 -3.10 -8.77
C LEU A 134 -12.15 -2.74 -7.50
N ARG A 135 -13.47 -2.94 -7.53
CA ARG A 135 -14.31 -2.74 -6.35
C ARG A 135 -13.94 -3.65 -5.18
N MET A 136 -13.57 -4.90 -5.46
CA MET A 136 -13.10 -5.84 -4.43
C MET A 136 -11.72 -5.49 -3.89
N LEU A 137 -10.87 -4.84 -4.68
CA LEU A 137 -9.50 -4.51 -4.30
C LEU A 137 -9.34 -3.13 -3.64
N PHE A 138 -10.26 -2.19 -3.87
CA PHE A 138 -10.20 -0.87 -3.24
C PHE A 138 -10.12 -0.91 -1.70
N PRO A 139 -10.84 -1.79 -0.98
CA PRO A 139 -10.71 -1.92 0.48
C PRO A 139 -9.28 -2.22 0.96
N THR A 140 -8.44 -2.83 0.12
CA THR A 140 -7.03 -3.08 0.48
C THR A 140 -6.25 -1.79 0.74
N MET A 141 -6.63 -0.66 0.12
CA MET A 141 -6.02 0.65 0.38
C MET A 141 -6.16 1.07 1.85
N LEU A 142 -7.31 0.83 2.46
CA LEU A 142 -7.55 1.18 3.86
C LEU A 142 -6.62 0.39 4.79
N PHE A 143 -6.53 -0.92 4.58
CA PHE A 143 -5.64 -1.78 5.36
C PHE A 143 -4.17 -1.40 5.16
N THR A 144 -3.77 -1.09 3.93
CA THR A 144 -2.42 -0.64 3.62
C THR A 144 -2.10 0.69 4.29
N ALA A 145 -3.02 1.65 4.29
CA ALA A 145 -2.85 2.96 4.93
C ALA A 145 -2.64 2.83 6.45
N VAL A 146 -3.48 2.01 7.10
CA VAL A 146 -3.37 1.75 8.53
C VAL A 146 -2.04 1.06 8.84
N ALA A 147 -1.70 -0.01 8.10
CA ALA A 147 -0.45 -0.74 8.29
C ALA A 147 0.79 0.16 8.10
N SER A 148 0.81 0.98 7.04
CA SER A 148 1.91 1.91 6.77
C SER A 148 2.05 2.99 7.84
N SER A 149 0.93 3.44 8.43
CA SER A 149 0.95 4.39 9.55
C SER A 149 1.59 3.78 10.80
N PHE A 150 1.29 2.51 11.11
CA PHE A 150 1.95 1.80 12.21
C PHE A 150 3.45 1.59 11.94
N VAL A 151 3.82 1.24 10.72
CA VAL A 151 5.23 1.11 10.33
C VAL A 151 5.96 2.44 10.53
N GLY A 152 5.35 3.57 10.15
CA GLY A 152 5.91 4.90 10.33
C GLY A 152 6.11 5.33 11.80
N ILE A 153 5.32 4.79 12.73
CA ILE A 153 5.47 5.01 14.18
C ILE A 153 6.60 4.16 14.77
N LEU A 154 6.86 2.99 14.18
CA LEU A 154 7.86 2.04 14.67
C LEU A 154 9.27 2.29 14.12
N GLN A 155 9.43 3.12 13.10
CA GLN A 155 10.71 3.55 12.54
C GLN A 155 11.29 4.73 13.29
#